data_70534be2a1fcaecf201740e0e9da9efd
#
_entry.id   70534be2a1fcaecf201740e0e9da9efd
#
_cell.length_a   1.000
_cell.length_b   1.000
_cell.length_c   1.000
_cell.angle_alpha   90.00
_cell.angle_beta   90.00
_cell.angle_gamma   90.00
#
_symmetry.space_group_name_H-M   'P 1'
#
loop_
_entity.id
_entity.type
_entity.pdbx_description
1 polymer ?
#
loop_
_entity_poly.entity_id
_entity_poly.type
_entity_poly.pdbx_seq_one_letter_code
_entity_poly.pdbx_strand_id
1 'polypeptide(L)'
;GAYEGIGVELQQEPDRSLRVVAPIDDTPAARAGIRSGDLITAIDGKPISAELGMEPLRGAPGSKIVLTIVREGTPKPFDVTLVRDTIRVTSVRGRLLEPGYGYVRISAFQTDTAADFQKQLERLQEGGALRGLVLDLRSNPGGLLLAAVQVADDLLDKGTIVSTRGRLPISDSKFDATPGDRLNGAPVVVLVDAGSASASEVLAGALRDNGRARVVGSRTFGKGSVQTVLPLDNGDSVKLTTARYYTPSGKSIQASGIVPDVVVKPEGAPADAVLGQDGQLYVTEATLPGHLRGDEEGLAGYTPGDVLDGEAPVNAALAELKKLAVTARARPATVPR
;
A
#
# COMPACT_ATOMS: atom_id res chain seq x y z
N GLY A 1 -7.10 -13.21 1.82
CA GLY A 1 -7.38 -13.99 3.02
C GLY A 1 -8.74 -13.69 3.60
N ALA A 2 -9.29 -14.61 4.37
CA ALA A 2 -10.53 -14.41 5.10
C ALA A 2 -10.31 -14.72 6.59
N TYR A 3 -10.99 -13.99 7.46
CA TYR A 3 -11.03 -14.25 8.89
C TYR A 3 -12.43 -13.93 9.46
N GLU A 4 -12.74 -14.48 10.62
CA GLU A 4 -14.03 -14.26 11.28
C GLU A 4 -13.92 -13.14 12.30
N GLY A 5 -14.78 -12.11 12.20
CA GLY A 5 -14.72 -10.95 13.07
C GLY A 5 -15.59 -9.78 12.61
N ILE A 6 -15.14 -8.57 12.87
CA ILE A 6 -15.88 -7.33 12.61
C ILE A 6 -15.31 -6.45 11.48
N GLY A 7 -14.07 -6.69 11.06
CA GLY A 7 -13.44 -5.95 9.95
C GLY A 7 -12.89 -4.58 10.34
N VAL A 8 -11.92 -4.55 11.21
CA VAL A 8 -11.28 -3.32 11.70
C VAL A 8 -9.77 -3.52 11.86
N GLU A 9 -9.00 -2.54 11.45
CA GLU A 9 -7.57 -2.46 11.77
C GLU A 9 -7.38 -1.73 13.09
N LEU A 10 -6.60 -2.31 13.99
CA LEU A 10 -6.45 -1.85 15.36
C LEU A 10 -4.98 -1.69 15.75
N GLN A 11 -4.74 -0.69 16.60
CA GLN A 11 -3.49 -0.48 17.31
C GLN A 11 -3.76 -0.52 18.81
N GLN A 12 -2.94 -1.24 19.56
CA GLN A 12 -3.04 -1.25 21.01
C GLN A 12 -2.37 0.00 21.60
N GLU A 13 -3.11 0.70 22.46
CA GLU A 13 -2.62 1.87 23.19
C GLU A 13 -1.94 1.48 24.52
N PRO A 14 -1.11 2.35 25.12
CA PRO A 14 -0.45 2.09 26.41
C PRO A 14 -1.41 1.79 27.57
N ASP A 15 -2.61 2.38 27.54
CA ASP A 15 -3.68 2.15 28.52
C ASP A 15 -4.49 0.87 28.27
N ARG A 16 -4.05 0.06 27.30
CA ARG A 16 -4.66 -1.19 26.82
C ARG A 16 -5.93 -1.04 25.99
N SER A 17 -6.47 0.17 25.81
CA SER A 17 -7.53 0.39 24.84
C SER A 17 -7.05 0.08 23.42
N LEU A 18 -7.97 -0.16 22.50
CA LEU A 18 -7.67 -0.42 21.10
C LEU A 18 -8.08 0.78 20.26
N ARG A 19 -7.12 1.44 19.65
CA ARG A 19 -7.38 2.51 18.69
C ARG A 19 -7.74 1.92 17.34
N VAL A 20 -8.84 2.38 16.78
CA VAL A 20 -9.21 2.07 15.39
C VAL A 20 -8.31 2.86 14.45
N VAL A 21 -7.46 2.16 13.74
CA VAL A 21 -6.67 2.74 12.64
C VAL A 21 -7.59 3.03 11.47
N ALA A 22 -8.34 2.01 11.02
CA ALA A 22 -9.37 2.15 9.99
C ALA A 22 -10.39 1.00 10.07
N PRO A 23 -11.68 1.24 9.84
CA PRO A 23 -12.61 0.18 9.50
C PRO A 23 -12.32 -0.31 8.07
N ILE A 24 -12.46 -1.61 7.85
CA ILE A 24 -12.37 -2.21 6.52
C ILE A 24 -13.71 -2.01 5.82
N ASP A 25 -13.70 -1.50 4.59
CA ASP A 25 -14.91 -1.24 3.84
C ASP A 25 -15.76 -2.51 3.64
N ASP A 26 -17.06 -2.35 3.55
CA ASP A 26 -18.05 -3.43 3.38
C ASP A 26 -18.07 -4.48 4.51
N THR A 27 -17.57 -4.12 5.69
CA THR A 27 -17.55 -4.98 6.87
C THR A 27 -18.57 -4.54 7.93
N PRO A 28 -18.87 -5.38 8.93
CA PRO A 28 -19.73 -5.00 10.05
C PRO A 28 -19.30 -3.70 10.73
N ALA A 29 -17.99 -3.49 10.94
CA ALA A 29 -17.47 -2.29 11.57
C ALA A 29 -17.77 -1.02 10.74
N ALA A 30 -17.52 -1.07 9.44
CA ALA A 30 -17.81 0.05 8.54
C ALA A 30 -19.30 0.36 8.48
N ARG A 31 -20.14 -0.66 8.33
CA ARG A 31 -21.61 -0.51 8.30
C ARG A 31 -22.20 0.03 9.60
N ALA A 32 -21.57 -0.30 10.74
CA ALA A 32 -21.99 0.20 12.05
C ALA A 32 -21.50 1.63 12.35
N GLY A 33 -20.74 2.25 11.46
CA GLY A 33 -20.24 3.61 11.61
C GLY A 33 -19.05 3.75 12.56
N ILE A 34 -18.27 2.69 12.74
CA ILE A 34 -16.95 2.77 13.39
C ILE A 34 -16.04 3.65 12.53
N ARG A 35 -15.22 4.49 13.16
CA ARG A 35 -14.38 5.48 12.49
C ARG A 35 -12.92 5.35 12.90
N SER A 36 -12.02 5.78 12.02
CA SER A 36 -10.62 5.99 12.37
C SER A 36 -10.51 6.95 13.57
N GLY A 37 -9.63 6.64 14.50
CA GLY A 37 -9.44 7.38 15.76
C GLY A 37 -10.37 6.97 16.90
N ASP A 38 -11.40 6.17 16.67
CA ASP A 38 -12.22 5.63 17.75
C ASP A 38 -11.37 4.79 18.70
N LEU A 39 -11.65 4.88 20.01
CA LEU A 39 -11.05 4.03 21.03
C LEU A 39 -12.07 2.99 21.49
N ILE A 40 -11.73 1.72 21.36
CA ILE A 40 -12.49 0.62 21.95
C ILE A 40 -11.97 0.40 23.36
N THR A 41 -12.79 0.65 24.35
CA THR A 41 -12.41 0.57 25.77
C THR A 41 -12.94 -0.67 26.47
N ALA A 42 -14.03 -1.25 25.95
CA ALA A 42 -14.61 -2.47 26.47
C ALA A 42 -15.28 -3.29 25.35
N ILE A 43 -15.34 -4.60 25.56
CA ILE A 43 -16.00 -5.57 24.69
C ILE A 43 -16.98 -6.37 25.53
N ASP A 44 -18.27 -6.40 25.14
CA ASP A 44 -19.35 -7.06 25.86
C ASP A 44 -19.42 -6.63 27.35
N GLY A 45 -19.21 -5.34 27.61
CA GLY A 45 -19.20 -4.75 28.94
C GLY A 45 -17.96 -5.03 29.77
N LYS A 46 -16.98 -5.73 29.25
CA LYS A 46 -15.72 -6.05 29.92
C LYS A 46 -14.58 -5.18 29.40
N PRO A 47 -13.80 -4.52 30.27
CA PRO A 47 -12.61 -3.80 29.87
C PRO A 47 -11.63 -4.71 29.11
N ILE A 48 -10.92 -4.13 28.15
CA ILE A 48 -9.91 -4.87 27.39
C ILE A 48 -8.74 -5.25 28.30
N SER A 49 -8.38 -6.53 28.32
CA SER A 49 -7.28 -7.04 29.13
C SER A 49 -6.02 -7.27 28.28
N ALA A 50 -4.86 -7.16 28.93
CA ALA A 50 -3.59 -7.45 28.27
C ALA A 50 -3.45 -8.93 27.83
N GLU A 51 -4.11 -9.84 28.54
CA GLU A 51 -4.03 -11.27 28.28
C GLU A 51 -4.83 -11.70 27.05
N LEU A 52 -6.03 -11.11 26.86
CA LEU A 52 -6.93 -11.47 25.78
C LEU A 52 -6.73 -10.61 24.52
N GLY A 53 -6.23 -9.38 24.68
CA GLY A 53 -5.93 -8.49 23.55
C GLY A 53 -7.10 -8.34 22.59
N MET A 54 -6.87 -8.68 21.32
CA MET A 54 -7.88 -8.61 20.25
C MET A 54 -8.70 -9.90 20.05
N GLU A 55 -8.39 -10.98 20.78
CA GLU A 55 -9.09 -12.27 20.64
C GLU A 55 -10.61 -12.16 20.82
N PRO A 56 -11.14 -11.36 21.79
CA PRO A 56 -12.59 -11.23 21.96
C PRO A 56 -13.32 -10.61 20.76
N LEU A 57 -12.63 -9.95 19.85
CA LEU A 57 -13.22 -9.40 18.62
C LEU A 57 -13.56 -10.48 17.60
N ARG A 58 -12.87 -11.61 17.66
CA ARG A 58 -13.11 -12.78 16.81
C ARG A 58 -14.30 -13.57 17.35
N GLY A 59 -14.87 -14.38 16.49
CA GLY A 59 -15.96 -15.28 16.83
C GLY A 59 -16.76 -15.69 15.62
N ALA A 60 -17.63 -16.69 15.80
CA ALA A 60 -18.41 -17.27 14.71
C ALA A 60 -19.25 -16.21 13.98
N PRO A 61 -19.32 -16.28 12.64
CA PRO A 61 -20.21 -15.44 11.85
C PRO A 61 -21.66 -15.55 12.36
N GLY A 62 -22.35 -14.40 12.44
CA GLY A 62 -23.69 -14.31 12.98
C GLY A 62 -23.76 -14.08 14.50
N SER A 63 -22.65 -14.23 15.24
CA SER A 63 -22.61 -13.91 16.67
C SER A 63 -22.55 -12.39 16.92
N LYS A 64 -23.22 -11.94 17.98
CA LYS A 64 -23.23 -10.52 18.35
C LYS A 64 -22.06 -10.16 19.24
N ILE A 65 -21.60 -8.92 19.14
CA ILE A 65 -20.61 -8.30 19.98
C ILE A 65 -20.99 -6.85 20.23
N VAL A 66 -20.75 -6.36 21.45
CA VAL A 66 -20.97 -4.96 21.82
C VAL A 66 -19.63 -4.31 22.12
N LEU A 67 -19.31 -3.23 21.39
CA LEU A 67 -18.11 -2.44 21.61
C LEU A 67 -18.48 -1.16 22.34
N THR A 68 -17.76 -0.83 23.41
CA THR A 68 -17.83 0.47 24.05
C THR A 68 -16.79 1.38 23.42
N ILE A 69 -17.24 2.49 22.83
CA ILE A 69 -16.45 3.41 22.02
C ILE A 69 -16.32 4.76 22.73
N VAL A 70 -15.10 5.28 22.75
CA VAL A 70 -14.80 6.68 23.05
C VAL A 70 -14.39 7.37 21.75
N ARG A 71 -15.10 8.43 21.38
CA ARG A 71 -14.88 9.18 20.14
C ARG A 71 -14.65 10.65 20.43
N GLU A 72 -13.65 11.23 19.78
CA GLU A 72 -13.41 12.66 19.84
C GLU A 72 -14.65 13.44 19.37
N GLY A 73 -14.98 14.50 20.09
CA GLY A 73 -16.18 15.30 19.84
C GLY A 73 -17.51 14.71 20.34
N THR A 74 -17.48 13.52 20.95
CA THR A 74 -18.63 12.89 21.58
C THR A 74 -18.46 12.91 23.11
N PRO A 75 -19.37 13.57 23.87
CA PRO A 75 -19.11 13.85 25.29
C PRO A 75 -19.12 12.63 26.20
N LYS A 76 -19.72 11.51 25.78
CA LYS A 76 -19.81 10.28 26.58
C LYS A 76 -19.45 9.06 25.76
N PRO A 77 -18.87 8.01 26.37
CA PRO A 77 -18.76 6.71 25.74
C PRO A 77 -20.13 6.20 25.29
N PHE A 78 -20.14 5.47 24.20
CA PHE A 78 -21.37 4.86 23.66
C PHE A 78 -21.10 3.42 23.20
N ASP A 79 -22.14 2.61 23.20
CA ASP A 79 -22.07 1.23 22.79
C ASP A 79 -22.52 1.07 21.33
N VAL A 80 -21.79 0.22 20.60
CA VAL A 80 -22.12 -0.18 19.24
C VAL A 80 -22.27 -1.69 19.21
N THR A 81 -23.42 -2.16 18.78
CA THR A 81 -23.69 -3.60 18.59
C THR A 81 -23.37 -3.98 17.16
N LEU A 82 -22.52 -4.99 16.96
CA LEU A 82 -22.16 -5.55 15.66
C LEU A 82 -22.52 -7.04 15.59
N VAL A 83 -22.70 -7.53 14.40
CA VAL A 83 -22.81 -8.96 14.12
C VAL A 83 -21.53 -9.37 13.40
N ARG A 84 -20.78 -10.34 13.95
CA ARG A 84 -19.57 -10.86 13.33
C ARG A 84 -19.89 -11.52 11.99
N ASP A 85 -18.96 -11.44 11.09
CA ASP A 85 -19.07 -11.97 9.74
C ASP A 85 -17.75 -12.59 9.29
N THR A 86 -17.76 -13.29 8.18
CA THR A 86 -16.55 -13.69 7.49
C THR A 86 -16.02 -12.48 6.73
N ILE A 87 -14.91 -11.92 7.23
CA ILE A 87 -14.27 -10.74 6.65
C ILE A 87 -13.36 -11.20 5.51
N ARG A 88 -13.73 -10.85 4.29
CA ARG A 88 -12.87 -11.00 3.12
C ARG A 88 -12.11 -9.71 2.92
N VAL A 89 -10.82 -9.73 3.16
CA VAL A 89 -9.95 -8.59 2.89
C VAL A 89 -9.66 -8.59 1.40
N THR A 90 -10.44 -7.83 0.64
CA THR A 90 -10.18 -7.58 -0.76
C THR A 90 -9.03 -6.59 -0.86
N SER A 91 -7.89 -7.04 -1.38
CA SER A 91 -6.70 -6.19 -1.53
C SER A 91 -6.78 -5.24 -2.71
N VAL A 92 -7.70 -5.43 -3.63
CA VAL A 92 -7.84 -4.65 -4.87
C VAL A 92 -9.25 -4.11 -5.01
N ARG A 93 -9.35 -2.79 -5.26
CA ARG A 93 -10.61 -2.09 -5.53
C ARG A 93 -10.42 -1.18 -6.73
N GLY A 94 -11.45 -1.06 -7.56
CA GLY A 94 -11.39 -0.24 -8.77
C GLY A 94 -12.67 0.55 -9.00
N ARG A 95 -12.51 1.74 -9.61
CA ARG A 95 -13.61 2.58 -10.08
C ARG A 95 -13.16 3.44 -11.26
N LEU A 96 -14.09 3.99 -12.00
CA LEU A 96 -13.80 5.07 -12.94
C LEU A 96 -13.81 6.41 -12.18
N LEU A 97 -12.77 7.21 -12.39
CA LEU A 97 -12.71 8.60 -11.91
C LEU A 97 -13.50 9.52 -12.83
N GLU A 98 -13.32 9.32 -14.12
CA GLU A 98 -14.01 9.98 -15.22
C GLU A 98 -14.13 8.96 -16.37
N PRO A 99 -14.98 9.21 -17.40
CA PRO A 99 -15.05 8.31 -18.56
C PRO A 99 -13.67 8.08 -19.20
N GLY A 100 -13.26 6.80 -19.24
CA GLY A 100 -11.98 6.38 -19.78
C GLY A 100 -10.79 6.49 -18.83
N TYR A 101 -10.93 7.03 -17.64
CA TYR A 101 -9.86 7.12 -16.63
C TYR A 101 -10.17 6.22 -15.44
N GLY A 102 -9.43 5.12 -15.35
CA GLY A 102 -9.57 4.15 -14.27
C GLY A 102 -8.77 4.52 -13.03
N TYR A 103 -9.22 4.00 -11.91
CA TYR A 103 -8.54 4.03 -10.64
C TYR A 103 -8.57 2.64 -10.04
N VAL A 104 -7.42 2.13 -9.67
CA VAL A 104 -7.30 0.86 -8.94
C VAL A 104 -6.42 1.09 -7.72
N ARG A 105 -6.95 0.76 -6.56
CA ARG A 105 -6.22 0.74 -5.30
C ARG A 105 -5.82 -0.69 -4.96
N ILE A 106 -4.54 -0.87 -4.62
CA ILE A 106 -4.01 -2.10 -4.03
C ILE A 106 -3.57 -1.76 -2.60
N SER A 107 -4.23 -2.33 -1.60
CA SER A 107 -3.95 -2.07 -0.19
C SER A 107 -2.87 -2.96 0.41
N ALA A 108 -2.66 -4.14 -0.16
CA ALA A 108 -1.61 -5.09 0.22
C ALA A 108 -1.40 -6.11 -0.92
N PHE A 109 -0.27 -6.82 -0.92
CA PHE A 109 0.01 -7.87 -1.89
C PHE A 109 -0.20 -9.25 -1.26
N GLN A 110 -1.33 -9.86 -1.60
CA GLN A 110 -1.76 -11.20 -1.17
C GLN A 110 -1.71 -12.17 -2.35
N THR A 111 -1.96 -13.45 -2.11
CA THR A 111 -1.91 -14.51 -3.14
C THR A 111 -2.85 -14.24 -4.32
N ASP A 112 -4.01 -13.67 -4.06
CA ASP A 112 -5.07 -13.39 -5.04
C ASP A 112 -5.00 -11.97 -5.65
N THR A 113 -4.10 -11.11 -5.17
CA THR A 113 -4.03 -9.70 -5.58
C THR A 113 -3.86 -9.52 -7.09
N ALA A 114 -2.97 -10.27 -7.73
CA ALA A 114 -2.75 -10.15 -9.17
C ALA A 114 -3.99 -10.56 -9.98
N ALA A 115 -4.65 -11.66 -9.60
CA ALA A 115 -5.88 -12.11 -10.25
C ALA A 115 -7.02 -11.09 -10.06
N ASP A 116 -7.15 -10.51 -8.86
CA ASP A 116 -8.15 -9.49 -8.58
C ASP A 116 -7.84 -8.17 -9.31
N PHE A 117 -6.56 -7.82 -9.45
CA PHE A 117 -6.14 -6.68 -10.27
C PHE A 117 -6.57 -6.84 -11.73
N GLN A 118 -6.34 -8.02 -12.31
CA GLN A 118 -6.75 -8.34 -13.68
C GLN A 118 -8.28 -8.22 -13.85
N LYS A 119 -9.04 -8.79 -12.93
CA LYS A 119 -10.51 -8.68 -12.93
C LYS A 119 -10.98 -7.21 -12.85
N GLN A 120 -10.35 -6.39 -12.02
CA GLN A 120 -10.69 -4.97 -11.95
C GLN A 120 -10.40 -4.24 -13.26
N LEU A 121 -9.25 -4.51 -13.92
CA LEU A 121 -8.95 -3.95 -15.23
C LEU A 121 -9.96 -4.37 -16.29
N GLU A 122 -10.33 -5.65 -16.34
CA GLU A 122 -11.36 -6.17 -17.26
C GLU A 122 -12.69 -5.45 -17.04
N ARG A 123 -13.15 -5.38 -15.78
CA ARG A 123 -14.40 -4.69 -15.42
C ARG A 123 -14.40 -3.21 -15.80
N LEU A 124 -13.32 -2.51 -15.55
CA LEU A 124 -13.19 -1.09 -15.90
C LEU A 124 -13.17 -0.85 -17.42
N GLN A 125 -12.82 -1.86 -18.21
CA GLN A 125 -12.75 -1.81 -19.67
C GLN A 125 -13.97 -2.41 -20.38
N GLU A 126 -14.98 -2.87 -19.65
CA GLU A 126 -16.25 -3.38 -20.24
C GLU A 126 -16.94 -2.33 -21.15
N GLY A 127 -16.85 -1.06 -20.79
CA GLY A 127 -17.38 0.06 -21.57
C GLY A 127 -16.45 0.63 -22.65
N GLY A 128 -15.28 0.02 -22.82
CA GLY A 128 -14.22 0.47 -23.75
C GLY A 128 -12.85 0.55 -23.09
N ALA A 129 -11.82 0.59 -23.91
CA ALA A 129 -10.42 0.67 -23.45
C ALA A 129 -10.19 1.91 -22.59
N LEU A 130 -9.44 1.76 -21.50
CA LEU A 130 -9.02 2.88 -20.67
C LEU A 130 -8.07 3.81 -21.44
N ARG A 131 -8.25 5.11 -21.20
CA ARG A 131 -7.36 6.17 -21.70
C ARG A 131 -6.20 6.42 -20.75
N GLY A 132 -6.29 5.92 -19.54
CA GLY A 132 -5.28 5.99 -18.50
C GLY A 132 -5.73 5.35 -17.21
N LEU A 133 -4.76 5.04 -16.33
CA LEU A 133 -4.96 4.40 -15.05
C LEU A 133 -4.21 5.14 -13.94
N VAL A 134 -4.89 5.44 -12.84
CA VAL A 134 -4.25 5.75 -11.56
C VAL A 134 -4.18 4.47 -10.73
N LEU A 135 -2.97 4.05 -10.40
CA LEU A 135 -2.68 2.91 -9.53
C LEU A 135 -2.30 3.45 -8.14
N ASP A 136 -3.18 3.27 -7.17
CA ASP A 136 -3.00 3.79 -5.81
C ASP A 136 -2.38 2.75 -4.88
N LEU A 137 -1.17 3.03 -4.43
CA LEU A 137 -0.39 2.22 -3.49
C LEU A 137 -0.16 2.94 -2.16
N ARG A 138 -0.88 4.02 -1.87
CA ARG A 138 -0.74 4.74 -0.59
C ARG A 138 -1.03 3.82 0.59
N SER A 139 -0.22 3.93 1.63
CA SER A 139 -0.34 3.12 2.85
C SER A 139 -0.37 1.61 2.61
N ASN A 140 0.21 1.16 1.50
CA ASN A 140 0.38 -0.26 1.19
C ASN A 140 1.74 -0.76 1.71
N PRO A 141 1.77 -1.56 2.80
CA PRO A 141 3.02 -1.98 3.43
C PRO A 141 3.79 -3.05 2.63
N GLY A 142 3.26 -3.47 1.49
CA GLY A 142 3.81 -4.54 0.66
C GLY A 142 3.06 -5.86 0.82
N GLY A 143 3.80 -6.92 0.95
CA GLY A 143 3.32 -8.30 1.02
C GLY A 143 4.10 -9.23 0.11
N LEU A 144 3.42 -10.10 -0.62
CA LEU A 144 4.05 -11.10 -1.49
C LEU A 144 4.73 -10.44 -2.69
N LEU A 145 6.03 -10.64 -2.83
CA LEU A 145 6.81 -10.11 -3.96
C LEU A 145 6.25 -10.58 -5.32
N LEU A 146 5.94 -11.87 -5.43
CA LEU A 146 5.43 -12.44 -6.69
C LEU A 146 4.12 -11.80 -7.14
N ALA A 147 3.24 -11.42 -6.21
CA ALA A 147 2.02 -10.71 -6.55
C ALA A 147 2.32 -9.32 -7.16
N ALA A 148 3.27 -8.58 -6.59
CA ALA A 148 3.70 -7.30 -7.16
C ALA A 148 4.39 -7.46 -8.51
N VAL A 149 5.21 -8.50 -8.67
CA VAL A 149 5.84 -8.84 -9.96
C VAL A 149 4.79 -9.14 -11.03
N GLN A 150 3.75 -9.90 -10.71
CA GLN A 150 2.67 -10.21 -11.63
C GLN A 150 1.86 -8.96 -12.03
N VAL A 151 1.55 -8.07 -11.07
CA VAL A 151 0.89 -6.79 -11.39
C VAL A 151 1.76 -5.91 -12.28
N ALA A 152 3.08 -5.86 -12.04
CA ALA A 152 4.00 -5.15 -12.92
C ALA A 152 4.02 -5.75 -14.33
N ASP A 153 4.04 -7.08 -14.43
CA ASP A 153 4.02 -7.81 -15.70
C ASP A 153 2.75 -7.53 -16.50
N ASP A 154 1.60 -7.43 -15.84
CA ASP A 154 0.32 -7.07 -16.47
C ASP A 154 0.32 -5.68 -17.15
N LEU A 155 1.22 -4.79 -16.74
CA LEU A 155 1.34 -3.41 -17.23
C LEU A 155 2.59 -3.17 -18.09
N LEU A 156 3.43 -4.18 -18.28
CA LEU A 156 4.67 -4.10 -19.05
C LEU A 156 4.64 -5.11 -20.23
N ASP A 157 5.35 -4.80 -21.31
CA ASP A 157 5.60 -5.73 -22.41
C ASP A 157 6.98 -6.37 -22.35
N LYS A 158 7.92 -5.70 -21.69
CA LYS A 158 9.33 -6.11 -21.62
C LYS A 158 10.06 -5.36 -20.51
N GLY A 159 11.27 -5.78 -20.25
CA GLY A 159 12.18 -5.14 -19.31
C GLY A 159 12.24 -5.85 -17.96
N THR A 160 13.22 -5.47 -17.18
CA THR A 160 13.38 -6.00 -15.82
C THR A 160 12.33 -5.39 -14.89
N ILE A 161 11.75 -6.20 -14.02
CA ILE A 161 10.82 -5.75 -12.96
C ILE A 161 11.59 -5.45 -11.70
N VAL A 162 12.37 -6.42 -11.23
CA VAL A 162 13.17 -6.31 -10.00
C VAL A 162 14.31 -7.32 -10.03
N SER A 163 15.42 -6.99 -9.37
CA SER A 163 16.46 -7.95 -9.04
C SER A 163 16.75 -7.97 -7.55
N THR A 164 17.23 -9.11 -7.06
CA THR A 164 17.73 -9.24 -5.70
C THR A 164 19.21 -9.56 -5.75
N ARG A 165 19.96 -9.06 -4.79
CA ARG A 165 21.38 -9.39 -4.60
C ARG A 165 21.66 -9.59 -3.13
N GLY A 166 22.36 -10.65 -2.80
CA GLY A 166 22.74 -11.01 -1.44
C GLY A 166 24.24 -11.27 -1.32
N ARG A 167 24.65 -11.73 -0.13
CA ARG A 167 26.05 -12.14 0.11
C ARG A 167 26.37 -13.45 -0.59
N LEU A 168 25.38 -14.31 -0.78
CA LEU A 168 25.54 -15.60 -1.43
C LEU A 168 24.87 -15.53 -2.82
N PRO A 169 25.48 -16.09 -3.86
CA PRO A 169 24.90 -16.09 -5.21
C PRO A 169 23.50 -16.72 -5.29
N ILE A 170 23.17 -17.65 -4.41
CA ILE A 170 21.82 -18.24 -4.31
C ILE A 170 20.74 -17.22 -3.94
N SER A 171 21.13 -16.08 -3.37
CA SER A 171 20.22 -14.98 -3.03
C SER A 171 19.97 -14.04 -4.21
N ASP A 172 20.67 -14.23 -5.31
CA ASP A 172 20.52 -13.41 -6.49
C ASP A 172 19.37 -13.93 -7.35
N SER A 173 18.45 -13.06 -7.69
CA SER A 173 17.31 -13.37 -8.56
C SER A 173 17.00 -12.17 -9.43
N LYS A 174 16.39 -12.44 -10.58
CA LYS A 174 15.95 -11.43 -11.52
C LYS A 174 14.59 -11.82 -12.08
N PHE A 175 13.68 -10.86 -12.09
CA PHE A 175 12.35 -11.00 -12.66
C PHE A 175 12.21 -10.05 -13.83
N ASP A 176 11.90 -10.59 -15.00
CA ASP A 176 11.67 -9.83 -16.22
C ASP A 176 10.21 -9.90 -16.65
N ALA A 177 9.73 -8.85 -17.30
CA ALA A 177 8.38 -8.80 -17.84
C ALA A 177 8.23 -9.71 -19.06
N THR A 178 7.02 -10.25 -19.23
CA THR A 178 6.59 -10.98 -20.41
C THR A 178 5.69 -10.09 -21.29
N PRO A 179 5.60 -10.35 -22.61
CA PRO A 179 4.72 -9.56 -23.49
C PRO A 179 3.25 -9.62 -23.05
N GLY A 180 2.54 -8.50 -23.10
CA GLY A 180 1.11 -8.44 -22.85
C GLY A 180 0.66 -7.33 -21.91
N ASP A 181 0.99 -6.07 -22.20
CA ASP A 181 0.45 -4.91 -21.50
C ASP A 181 -1.09 -4.86 -21.63
N ARG A 182 -1.80 -5.08 -20.52
CA ARG A 182 -3.28 -5.14 -20.48
C ARG A 182 -3.96 -3.80 -20.75
N LEU A 183 -3.22 -2.70 -20.71
CA LEU A 183 -3.71 -1.35 -21.05
C LEU A 183 -3.30 -0.91 -22.45
N ASN A 184 -2.63 -1.76 -23.23
CA ASN A 184 -2.16 -1.46 -24.59
C ASN A 184 -1.42 -0.12 -24.68
N GLY A 185 -0.55 0.15 -23.71
CA GLY A 185 0.25 1.38 -23.64
C GLY A 185 -0.47 2.62 -23.13
N ALA A 186 -1.72 2.52 -22.67
CA ALA A 186 -2.39 3.66 -22.05
C ALA A 186 -1.60 4.18 -20.84
N PRO A 187 -1.48 5.49 -20.64
CA PRO A 187 -0.69 6.09 -19.56
C PRO A 187 -1.07 5.57 -18.17
N VAL A 188 -0.07 5.42 -17.32
CA VAL A 188 -0.24 5.02 -15.91
C VAL A 188 0.42 6.05 -15.00
N VAL A 189 -0.26 6.41 -13.93
CA VAL A 189 0.30 7.15 -12.79
C VAL A 189 0.22 6.26 -11.58
N VAL A 190 1.32 6.09 -10.86
CA VAL A 190 1.38 5.39 -9.58
C VAL A 190 1.37 6.41 -8.45
N LEU A 191 0.38 6.33 -7.58
CA LEU A 191 0.24 7.19 -6.41
C LEU A 191 0.81 6.48 -5.18
N VAL A 192 1.79 7.10 -4.54
CA VAL A 192 2.52 6.55 -3.39
C VAL A 192 2.61 7.55 -2.24
N ASP A 193 2.91 7.05 -1.05
CA ASP A 193 3.17 7.86 0.13
C ASP A 193 4.18 7.20 1.09
N ALA A 194 4.40 7.81 2.25
CA ALA A 194 5.32 7.28 3.27
C ALA A 194 4.93 5.90 3.80
N GLY A 195 3.68 5.48 3.67
CA GLY A 195 3.20 4.15 4.03
C GLY A 195 3.39 3.10 2.94
N SER A 196 3.79 3.49 1.73
CA SER A 196 4.12 2.57 0.65
C SER A 196 5.47 1.91 0.90
N ALA A 197 5.51 0.59 1.05
CA ALA A 197 6.72 -0.12 1.45
C ALA A 197 6.93 -1.45 0.71
N SER A 198 8.17 -1.93 0.65
CA SER A 198 8.54 -3.28 0.19
C SER A 198 8.03 -3.59 -1.23
N ALA A 199 7.13 -4.57 -1.39
CA ALA A 199 6.56 -4.96 -2.69
C ALA A 199 5.88 -3.79 -3.44
N SER A 200 5.30 -2.82 -2.72
CA SER A 200 4.75 -1.59 -3.31
C SER A 200 5.84 -0.74 -3.95
N GLU A 201 6.99 -0.65 -3.30
CA GLU A 201 8.15 0.08 -3.82
C GLU A 201 8.77 -0.63 -5.02
N VAL A 202 8.77 -1.96 -5.01
CA VAL A 202 9.18 -2.78 -6.17
C VAL A 202 8.29 -2.48 -7.37
N LEU A 203 6.98 -2.50 -7.22
CA LEU A 203 6.03 -2.21 -8.29
C LEU A 203 6.19 -0.78 -8.82
N ALA A 204 6.22 0.21 -7.94
CA ALA A 204 6.39 1.61 -8.34
C ALA A 204 7.72 1.85 -9.06
N GLY A 205 8.81 1.29 -8.55
CA GLY A 205 10.13 1.37 -9.16
C GLY A 205 10.21 0.67 -10.52
N ALA A 206 9.60 -0.50 -10.65
CA ALA A 206 9.54 -1.25 -11.91
C ALA A 206 8.83 -0.46 -13.01
N LEU A 207 7.67 0.10 -12.72
CA LEU A 207 6.90 0.86 -13.71
C LEU A 207 7.57 2.18 -14.07
N ARG A 208 8.14 2.89 -13.11
CA ARG A 208 8.86 4.14 -13.35
C ARG A 208 10.13 3.92 -14.16
N ASP A 209 10.98 2.99 -13.75
CA ASP A 209 12.31 2.80 -14.37
C ASP A 209 12.22 2.20 -15.78
N ASN A 210 11.12 1.49 -16.10
CA ASN A 210 10.79 1.08 -17.46
C ASN A 210 10.11 2.19 -18.30
N GLY A 211 9.94 3.39 -17.75
CA GLY A 211 9.27 4.48 -18.45
C GLY A 211 7.77 4.26 -18.65
N ARG A 212 7.18 3.28 -17.95
CA ARG A 212 5.77 2.90 -18.11
C ARG A 212 4.82 3.81 -17.36
N ALA A 213 5.25 4.33 -16.20
CA ALA A 213 4.44 5.18 -15.33
C ALA A 213 5.23 6.36 -14.79
N ARG A 214 4.52 7.43 -14.42
CA ARG A 214 5.03 8.46 -13.53
C ARG A 214 4.59 8.17 -12.11
N VAL A 215 5.46 8.45 -11.16
CA VAL A 215 5.18 8.31 -9.73
C VAL A 215 4.78 9.68 -9.17
N VAL A 216 3.60 9.72 -8.56
CA VAL A 216 3.02 10.93 -7.94
C VAL A 216 2.81 10.67 -6.45
N GLY A 217 3.07 11.64 -5.62
CA GLY A 217 2.81 11.53 -4.19
C GLY A 217 3.97 11.98 -3.32
N SER A 218 4.30 11.20 -2.32
CA SER A 218 5.38 11.48 -1.38
C SER A 218 6.39 10.34 -1.33
N ARG A 219 7.61 10.61 -0.84
CA ARG A 219 8.66 9.59 -0.73
C ARG A 219 8.16 8.38 0.04
N THR A 220 8.44 7.19 -0.46
CA THR A 220 8.04 5.94 0.16
C THR A 220 8.94 5.54 1.35
N PHE A 221 8.55 4.49 2.06
CA PHE A 221 9.12 4.07 3.33
C PHE A 221 10.62 3.68 3.25
N GLY A 222 11.04 2.98 2.20
CA GLY A 222 12.43 2.56 2.00
C GLY A 222 12.77 1.14 2.46
N LYS A 223 11.80 0.22 2.51
CA LYS A 223 12.06 -1.17 2.87
C LYS A 223 12.51 -2.00 1.67
N GLY A 224 13.81 -2.01 1.44
CA GLY A 224 14.45 -2.71 0.33
C GLY A 224 15.17 -4.01 0.69
N SER A 225 14.93 -4.57 1.89
CA SER A 225 15.56 -5.81 2.35
C SER A 225 14.67 -7.04 2.10
N VAL A 226 15.29 -8.13 1.65
CA VAL A 226 14.67 -9.46 1.54
C VAL A 226 14.92 -10.23 2.81
N GLN A 227 13.87 -10.73 3.44
CA GLN A 227 13.96 -11.56 4.64
C GLN A 227 13.57 -13.00 4.32
N THR A 228 14.42 -13.92 4.74
CA THR A 228 14.19 -15.37 4.63
C THR A 228 13.91 -15.94 6.01
N VAL A 229 12.87 -16.75 6.12
CA VAL A 229 12.54 -17.48 7.33
C VAL A 229 13.17 -18.88 7.21
N LEU A 230 14.08 -19.20 8.11
CA LEU A 230 14.77 -20.49 8.18
C LEU A 230 14.21 -21.27 9.36
N PRO A 231 13.58 -22.44 9.13
CA PRO A 231 13.16 -23.31 10.22
C PRO A 231 14.39 -23.92 10.92
N LEU A 232 14.30 -24.07 12.23
CA LEU A 232 15.32 -24.72 13.07
C LEU A 232 14.83 -26.12 13.49
N ASP A 233 15.77 -27.00 13.81
CA ASP A 233 15.48 -28.38 14.19
C ASP A 233 14.65 -28.53 15.49
N ASN A 234 14.64 -27.51 16.32
CA ASN A 234 13.85 -27.45 17.57
C ASN A 234 12.39 -26.96 17.36
N GLY A 235 11.97 -26.73 16.10
CA GLY A 235 10.63 -26.20 15.77
C GLY A 235 10.52 -24.69 15.77
N ASP A 236 11.55 -23.95 16.18
CA ASP A 236 11.63 -22.51 16.06
C ASP A 236 11.98 -22.09 14.62
N SER A 237 11.95 -20.81 14.35
CA SER A 237 12.43 -20.26 13.09
C SER A 237 13.24 -18.99 13.30
N VAL A 238 14.21 -18.76 12.43
CA VAL A 238 15.03 -17.54 12.40
C VAL A 238 14.70 -16.76 11.15
N LYS A 239 14.40 -15.47 11.32
CA LYS A 239 14.18 -14.54 10.24
C LYS A 239 15.44 -13.73 9.99
N LEU A 240 16.05 -13.93 8.82
CA LEU A 240 17.33 -13.29 8.45
C LEU A 240 17.15 -12.43 7.21
N THR A 241 17.82 -11.29 7.19
CA THR A 241 17.97 -10.49 5.96
C THR A 241 19.04 -11.15 5.09
N THR A 242 18.65 -11.62 3.90
CA THR A 242 19.51 -12.40 2.99
C THR A 242 19.89 -11.65 1.73
N ALA A 243 19.11 -10.65 1.30
CA ALA A 243 19.34 -9.90 0.08
C ALA A 243 18.73 -8.50 0.14
N ARG A 244 18.99 -7.70 -0.89
CA ARG A 244 18.36 -6.40 -1.14
C ARG A 244 17.63 -6.42 -2.47
N TYR A 245 16.56 -5.62 -2.56
CA TYR A 245 15.86 -5.32 -3.81
C TYR A 245 16.54 -4.18 -4.56
N TYR A 246 16.62 -4.34 -5.88
CA TYR A 246 17.10 -3.31 -6.80
C TYR A 246 16.06 -3.09 -7.89
N THR A 247 15.78 -1.81 -8.18
CA THR A 247 14.92 -1.41 -9.29
C THR A 247 15.61 -1.70 -10.64
N PRO A 248 14.89 -1.65 -11.76
CA PRO A 248 15.48 -1.88 -13.09
C PRO A 248 16.69 -0.99 -13.41
N SER A 249 16.74 0.23 -12.88
CA SER A 249 17.91 1.13 -13.02
C SER A 249 19.11 0.73 -12.16
N GLY A 250 19.00 -0.33 -11.35
CA GLY A 250 20.05 -0.81 -10.44
C GLY A 250 20.15 -0.07 -9.12
N LYS A 251 19.18 0.80 -8.79
CA LYS A 251 19.14 1.50 -7.52
C LYS A 251 18.55 0.63 -6.42
N SER A 252 19.17 0.67 -5.23
CA SER A 252 18.63 0.04 -4.04
C SER A 252 17.46 0.86 -3.47
N ILE A 253 16.40 0.16 -3.04
CA ILE A 253 15.27 0.76 -2.34
C ILE A 253 15.60 1.00 -0.86
N GLN A 254 16.54 0.22 -0.30
CA GLN A 254 16.85 0.20 1.14
C GLN A 254 17.21 1.57 1.69
N ALA A 255 16.48 2.02 2.71
CA ALA A 255 16.60 3.28 3.43
C ALA A 255 16.47 4.55 2.56
N SER A 256 16.27 4.41 1.25
CA SER A 256 16.09 5.52 0.30
C SER A 256 14.64 5.71 -0.13
N GLY A 257 13.93 4.60 -0.29
CA GLY A 257 12.58 4.58 -0.86
C GLY A 257 12.53 4.98 -2.33
N ILE A 258 11.32 5.17 -2.82
CA ILE A 258 11.02 5.72 -4.15
C ILE A 258 10.71 7.21 -4.00
N VAL A 259 11.48 8.03 -4.69
CA VAL A 259 11.22 9.48 -4.76
C VAL A 259 10.22 9.72 -5.90
N PRO A 260 9.07 10.36 -5.65
CA PRO A 260 8.09 10.63 -6.69
C PRO A 260 8.62 11.61 -7.75
N ASP A 261 8.14 11.48 -8.98
CA ASP A 261 8.40 12.42 -10.06
C ASP A 261 7.63 13.73 -9.86
N VAL A 262 6.45 13.64 -9.23
CA VAL A 262 5.61 14.78 -8.86
C VAL A 262 5.26 14.67 -7.39
N VAL A 263 5.74 15.63 -6.61
CA VAL A 263 5.51 15.67 -5.17
C VAL A 263 4.15 16.25 -4.86
N VAL A 264 3.39 15.55 -4.03
CA VAL A 264 2.12 16.01 -3.44
C VAL A 264 2.33 16.12 -1.94
N LYS A 265 1.86 17.22 -1.36
CA LYS A 265 1.88 17.43 0.09
C LYS A 265 0.49 17.21 0.69
N PRO A 266 0.40 16.87 1.98
CA PRO A 266 -0.88 16.81 2.68
C PRO A 266 -1.63 18.13 2.59
N GLU A 267 -2.95 18.07 2.55
CA GLU A 267 -3.80 19.25 2.52
C GLU A 267 -3.62 20.08 3.80
N GLY A 268 -3.37 21.39 3.67
CA GLY A 268 -3.12 22.28 4.80
C GLY A 268 -1.71 22.21 5.41
N ALA A 269 -0.80 21.41 4.86
CA ALA A 269 0.58 21.38 5.34
C ALA A 269 1.31 22.71 5.02
N PRO A 270 2.04 23.30 5.99
CA PRO A 270 2.90 24.45 5.71
C PRO A 270 3.96 24.09 4.66
N ALA A 271 4.33 25.04 3.82
CA ALA A 271 5.31 24.81 2.74
C ALA A 271 6.67 24.27 3.25
N ASP A 272 7.00 24.56 4.51
CA ASP A 272 8.29 24.25 5.15
C ASP A 272 8.16 23.15 6.23
N ALA A 273 7.02 22.48 6.36
CA ALA A 273 6.83 21.44 7.37
C ALA A 273 7.68 20.20 7.03
N VAL A 274 8.74 20.02 7.82
CA VAL A 274 9.55 18.79 7.84
C VAL A 274 9.02 17.79 8.86
N LEU A 275 8.09 18.24 9.71
CA LEU A 275 7.46 17.45 10.77
C LEU A 275 5.96 17.33 10.50
N GLY A 276 5.36 16.18 10.82
CA GLY A 276 3.90 16.03 10.81
C GLY A 276 3.23 17.12 11.67
N GLN A 277 1.98 17.44 11.38
CA GLN A 277 1.20 18.48 12.08
C GLN A 277 1.13 18.29 13.60
N ASP A 278 1.39 17.07 14.09
CA ASP A 278 1.43 16.65 15.49
C ASP A 278 2.85 16.60 16.09
N GLY A 279 3.87 17.02 15.34
CA GLY A 279 5.26 16.96 15.78
C GLY A 279 5.85 15.54 15.80
N GLN A 280 5.14 14.55 15.29
CA GLN A 280 5.64 13.18 15.17
C GLN A 280 6.60 13.09 13.97
N LEU A 281 7.77 12.51 14.23
CA LEU A 281 8.68 12.06 13.19
C LEU A 281 8.02 10.89 12.45
N TYR A 282 7.77 11.03 11.16
CA TYR A 282 7.34 9.89 10.36
C TYR A 282 8.42 8.81 10.40
N VAL A 283 8.01 7.62 10.82
CA VAL A 283 8.89 6.46 10.88
C VAL A 283 9.16 6.00 9.45
N THR A 284 10.41 6.02 9.04
CA THR A 284 10.89 5.43 7.78
C THR A 284 11.93 4.37 8.09
N GLU A 285 12.27 3.52 7.13
CA GLU A 285 13.31 2.50 7.33
C GLU A 285 14.61 3.14 7.84
N ALA A 286 15.02 4.29 7.30
CA ALA A 286 16.23 5.00 7.70
C ALA A 286 16.20 5.52 9.15
N THR A 287 15.02 5.66 9.77
CA THR A 287 14.84 6.12 11.15
C THR A 287 14.72 4.98 12.16
N LEU A 288 14.61 3.74 11.71
CA LEU A 288 14.50 2.59 12.61
C LEU A 288 15.82 2.24 13.26
N PRO A 289 15.86 1.96 14.58
CA PRO A 289 17.07 1.49 15.24
C PRO A 289 17.57 0.17 14.63
N GLY A 290 18.87 0.12 14.28
CA GLY A 290 19.48 -1.09 13.73
C GLY A 290 19.06 -1.45 12.30
N HIS A 291 18.48 -0.53 11.55
CA HIS A 291 18.16 -0.76 10.14
C HIS A 291 19.42 -1.07 9.30
N LEU A 292 19.20 -1.75 8.20
CA LEU A 292 20.27 -2.00 7.23
C LEU A 292 20.50 -0.71 6.42
N ARG A 293 21.72 -0.17 6.47
CA ARG A 293 22.06 1.08 5.76
C ARG A 293 21.83 0.98 4.26
N GLY A 294 21.27 2.02 3.69
CA GLY A 294 21.09 2.18 2.25
C GLY A 294 22.34 2.74 1.57
N ASP A 295 22.44 2.54 0.25
CA ASP A 295 23.57 3.04 -0.54
C ASP A 295 23.58 4.57 -0.65
N GLU A 296 22.41 5.21 -0.55
CA GLU A 296 22.25 6.67 -0.63
C GLU A 296 21.97 7.32 0.75
N GLU A 297 22.06 6.55 1.83
CA GLU A 297 21.78 7.04 3.18
C GLU A 297 22.86 8.04 3.65
N GLY A 298 22.40 9.16 4.22
CA GLY A 298 23.29 10.23 4.69
C GLY A 298 23.70 11.21 3.61
N LEU A 299 23.23 11.07 2.37
CA LEU A 299 23.38 12.10 1.37
C LEU A 299 22.55 13.34 1.72
N ALA A 300 23.13 14.52 1.45
CA ALA A 300 22.42 15.77 1.67
C ALA A 300 21.11 15.81 0.88
N GLY A 301 20.00 16.18 1.55
CA GLY A 301 18.70 16.33 0.92
C GLY A 301 17.72 15.15 1.13
N TYR A 302 18.07 14.15 1.96
CA TYR A 302 17.07 13.16 2.37
C TYR A 302 16.01 13.81 3.26
N THR A 303 14.77 13.75 2.82
CA THR A 303 13.57 14.10 3.59
C THR A 303 12.62 12.92 3.60
N PRO A 304 12.11 12.51 4.78
CA PRO A 304 11.02 11.54 4.86
C PRO A 304 9.81 11.99 4.03
N GLY A 305 9.02 11.04 3.59
CA GLY A 305 7.74 11.32 2.93
C GLY A 305 6.63 11.56 3.94
N ASP A 306 5.50 12.04 3.41
CA ASP A 306 4.26 12.24 4.14
C ASP A 306 3.26 11.11 3.84
N VAL A 307 2.37 10.83 4.78
CA VAL A 307 1.17 10.03 4.53
C VAL A 307 0.13 10.92 3.86
N LEU A 308 -0.47 10.44 2.80
CA LEU A 308 -1.41 11.20 1.97
C LEU A 308 -2.80 10.58 2.05
N ASP A 309 -3.72 11.27 2.70
CA ASP A 309 -5.10 10.82 2.84
C ASP A 309 -6.06 11.54 1.88
N GLY A 310 -7.24 10.96 1.73
CA GLY A 310 -8.36 11.58 1.02
C GLY A 310 -8.26 11.58 -0.50
N GLU A 311 -9.12 12.39 -1.11
CA GLU A 311 -9.28 12.46 -2.58
C GLU A 311 -8.35 13.47 -3.26
N ALA A 312 -7.82 14.45 -2.54
CA ALA A 312 -6.96 15.49 -3.14
C ALA A 312 -5.71 14.89 -3.82
N PRO A 313 -4.98 13.91 -3.23
CA PRO A 313 -3.89 13.23 -3.92
C PRO A 313 -4.34 12.44 -5.15
N VAL A 314 -5.54 11.83 -5.12
CA VAL A 314 -6.12 11.12 -6.28
C VAL A 314 -6.40 12.10 -7.42
N ASN A 315 -6.95 13.27 -7.11
CA ASN A 315 -7.20 14.32 -8.09
C ASN A 315 -5.91 14.86 -8.70
N ALA A 316 -4.85 15.00 -7.89
CA ALA A 316 -3.52 15.38 -8.39
C ALA A 316 -2.96 14.32 -9.35
N ALA A 317 -3.09 13.03 -9.00
CA ALA A 317 -2.69 11.92 -9.86
C ALA A 317 -3.49 11.89 -11.17
N LEU A 318 -4.81 12.11 -11.12
CA LEU A 318 -5.66 12.20 -12.32
C LEU A 318 -5.25 13.38 -13.23
N ALA A 319 -4.94 14.53 -12.66
CA ALA A 319 -4.49 15.69 -13.42
C ALA A 319 -3.19 15.38 -14.17
N GLU A 320 -2.23 14.72 -13.52
CA GLU A 320 -0.99 14.29 -14.15
C GLU A 320 -1.23 13.23 -15.22
N LEU A 321 -2.11 12.26 -14.97
CA LEU A 321 -2.51 11.24 -15.93
C LEU A 321 -3.09 11.86 -17.21
N LYS A 322 -3.94 12.86 -17.09
CA LYS A 322 -4.53 13.57 -18.25
C LYS A 322 -3.47 14.27 -19.10
N LYS A 323 -2.44 14.86 -18.48
CA LYS A 323 -1.31 15.44 -19.21
C LYS A 323 -0.57 14.40 -20.03
N LEU A 324 -0.31 13.22 -19.46
CA LEU A 324 0.33 12.11 -20.16
C LEU A 324 -0.52 11.59 -21.31
N ALA A 325 -1.85 11.50 -21.13
CA ALA A 325 -2.78 11.05 -22.18
C ALA A 325 -2.82 11.99 -23.38
N VAL A 326 -2.74 13.30 -23.17
CA VAL A 326 -2.64 14.31 -24.26
C VAL A 326 -1.34 14.14 -25.03
N THR A 327 -0.21 13.99 -24.32
CA THR A 327 1.12 13.80 -24.94
C THR A 327 1.20 12.51 -25.75
N ALA A 328 0.61 11.42 -25.26
CA ALA A 328 0.57 10.15 -25.98
C ALA A 328 -0.22 10.22 -27.30
N ARG A 329 -1.30 11.01 -27.35
CA ARG A 329 -2.10 11.24 -28.57
C ARG A 329 -1.38 12.10 -29.59
N ALA A 330 -0.49 13.00 -29.17
CA ALA A 330 0.27 13.90 -30.03
C ALA A 330 1.47 13.21 -30.71
N ARG A 331 1.85 11.99 -30.29
CA ARG A 331 2.88 11.21 -30.98
C ARG A 331 2.28 10.55 -32.21
N PRO A 332 2.76 10.87 -33.44
CA PRO A 332 2.32 10.16 -34.64
C PRO A 332 2.68 8.67 -34.52
N ALA A 333 1.74 7.83 -34.93
CA ALA A 333 2.00 6.41 -35.07
C ALA A 333 3.24 6.22 -35.94
N THR A 334 4.31 5.69 -35.40
CA THR A 334 5.48 5.27 -36.20
C THR A 334 5.00 4.14 -37.07
N VAL A 335 4.85 4.44 -38.37
CA VAL A 335 4.59 3.44 -39.40
C VAL A 335 5.77 2.49 -39.40
N PRO A 336 5.57 1.18 -39.19
CA PRO A 336 6.67 0.22 -39.34
C PRO A 336 7.12 0.22 -40.79
N ARG A 337 8.42 0.41 -41.02
CA ARG A 337 9.05 0.16 -42.30
C ARG A 337 9.29 -1.32 -42.49
#